data_675e64d3533139ae2ae16c66ecadc7ef
#
_entry.id   675e64d3533139ae2ae16c66ecadc7ef
#
_cell.length_a   1.000
_cell.length_b   1.000
_cell.length_c   1.000
_cell.angle_alpha   90.00
_cell.angle_beta   90.00
_cell.angle_gamma   90.00
#
_symmetry.space_group_name_H-M   'P 1'
#
loop_
_entity.id
_entity.type
_entity.pdbx_description
1 polymer ?
#
loop_
_entity_poly.entity_id
_entity_poly.type
_entity_poly.pdbx_seq_one_letter_code
_entity_poly.pdbx_strand_id
1 'polypeptide(L)'
;TVSGEVKNYRSGDYTLTYTATDKFGNTNSIGRTVTVEAVKQADSAAVNPGSKVVYLTFDDGPGAYTQQLLDVLAKYNIKVTFFVTNVNSGYQNMIAKEAAAGHTVAIHSASHNYQQIYSSVGAYFDDLNEMSDIIYSQTGSRPTLVRFPGGSSNSVSKKYCKGIMTELANDVTDQGYKYFDWNVSSGDAGGTTSTSE
;
A
#
# COMPACT_ATOMS: atom_id res chain seq x y z
N THR A 1 18.36 28.77 7.60
CA THR A 1 17.73 28.06 6.47
C THR A 1 18.04 26.59 6.54
N VAL A 2 17.20 25.76 5.89
CA VAL A 2 17.43 24.31 5.72
C VAL A 2 17.44 24.05 4.23
N SER A 3 18.39 23.25 3.75
CA SER A 3 18.48 22.75 2.39
C SER A 3 18.66 21.24 2.38
N GLY A 4 18.33 20.60 1.27
CA GLY A 4 18.24 19.15 1.12
C GLY A 4 16.78 18.67 1.24
N GLU A 5 16.52 17.46 0.74
CA GLU A 5 15.20 16.83 0.73
C GLU A 5 15.33 15.39 1.19
N VAL A 6 14.43 14.94 2.06
CA VAL A 6 14.30 13.53 2.43
C VAL A 6 13.14 12.93 1.65
N LYS A 7 13.42 11.93 0.81
CA LYS A 7 12.39 11.16 0.11
C LYS A 7 12.01 9.97 0.97
N ASN A 8 10.94 10.11 1.76
CA ASN A 8 10.45 9.06 2.68
C ASN A 8 9.97 7.78 1.98
N TYR A 9 9.80 7.84 0.65
CA TYR A 9 9.39 6.77 -0.23
C TYR A 9 10.53 6.07 -0.98
N ARG A 10 11.79 6.42 -0.71
CA ARG A 10 12.96 5.78 -1.32
C ARG A 10 14.03 5.52 -0.26
N SER A 11 14.41 4.26 -0.07
CA SER A 11 15.45 3.88 0.88
C SER A 11 16.80 4.52 0.52
N GLY A 12 17.54 4.93 1.53
CA GLY A 12 18.84 5.56 1.35
C GLY A 12 19.16 6.60 2.41
N ASP A 13 20.33 7.19 2.29
CA ASP A 13 20.81 8.26 3.17
C ASP A 13 20.63 9.62 2.51
N TYR A 14 19.96 10.53 3.22
CA TYR A 14 19.70 11.89 2.80
C TYR A 14 20.39 12.87 3.72
N THR A 15 21.01 13.92 3.17
CA THR A 15 21.65 14.96 3.97
C THR A 15 20.80 16.23 3.96
N LEU A 16 20.40 16.67 5.15
CA LEU A 16 19.84 17.99 5.39
C LEU A 16 20.93 18.92 5.91
N THR A 17 21.10 20.08 5.29
CA THR A 17 22.06 21.11 5.71
C THR A 17 21.31 22.25 6.37
N TYR A 18 21.63 22.52 7.63
CA TYR A 18 21.12 23.64 8.41
C TYR A 18 22.14 24.76 8.39
N THR A 19 21.75 25.94 7.90
CA THR A 19 22.60 27.12 7.83
C THR A 19 22.03 28.23 8.71
N ALA A 20 22.84 28.72 9.63
CA ALA A 20 22.59 29.93 10.41
C ALA A 20 23.39 31.08 9.84
N THR A 21 22.77 32.28 9.79
CA THR A 21 23.42 33.53 9.36
C THR A 21 23.21 34.55 10.47
N ASP A 22 24.28 35.21 10.90
CA ASP A 22 24.20 36.29 11.87
C ASP A 22 23.81 37.63 11.20
N LYS A 23 23.62 38.67 12.00
CA LYS A 23 23.28 40.02 11.52
C LYS A 23 24.37 40.69 10.71
N PHE A 24 25.58 40.19 10.71
CA PHE A 24 26.73 40.70 9.95
C PHE A 24 26.97 39.89 8.67
N GLY A 25 26.16 38.87 8.39
CA GLY A 25 26.26 38.05 7.19
C GLY A 25 27.21 36.84 7.35
N ASN A 26 27.79 36.60 8.53
CA ASN A 26 28.59 35.39 8.75
C ASN A 26 27.68 34.19 8.80
N THR A 27 28.11 33.12 8.15
CA THR A 27 27.32 31.87 8.06
C THR A 27 28.07 30.69 8.68
N ASN A 28 27.32 29.80 9.33
CA ASN A 28 27.80 28.49 9.75
C ASN A 28 26.76 27.44 9.37
N SER A 29 27.22 26.26 8.95
CA SER A 29 26.37 25.19 8.48
C SER A 29 26.72 23.86 9.14
N ILE A 30 25.69 23.04 9.42
CA ILE A 30 25.83 21.67 9.90
C ILE A 30 24.97 20.74 9.08
N GLY A 31 25.52 19.59 8.69
CA GLY A 31 24.79 18.53 8.01
C GLY A 31 24.18 17.55 9.00
N ARG A 32 22.96 17.06 8.70
CA ARG A 32 22.33 15.93 9.37
C ARG A 32 21.98 14.86 8.34
N THR A 33 22.47 13.64 8.57
CA THR A 33 22.05 12.47 7.77
C THR A 33 20.74 11.93 8.31
N VAL A 34 19.81 11.65 7.40
CA VAL A 34 18.54 10.95 7.66
C VAL A 34 18.54 9.69 6.82
N THR A 35 18.50 8.54 7.46
CA THR A 35 18.41 7.22 6.78
C THR A 35 16.96 6.82 6.66
N VAL A 36 16.52 6.52 5.44
CA VAL A 36 15.24 5.90 5.14
C VAL A 36 15.49 4.42 4.89
N GLU A 37 14.93 3.56 5.74
CA GLU A 37 15.09 2.11 5.63
C GLU A 37 13.99 1.52 4.73
N ALA A 38 14.35 0.50 3.91
CA ALA A 38 13.36 -0.30 3.19
C ALA A 38 12.56 -1.19 4.15
N VAL A 39 11.32 -1.50 3.78
CA VAL A 39 10.47 -2.44 4.53
C VAL A 39 11.12 -3.83 4.53
N LYS A 40 11.36 -4.39 5.70
CA LYS A 40 11.86 -5.77 5.80
C LYS A 40 10.75 -6.75 5.49
N GLN A 41 10.93 -7.50 4.40
CA GLN A 41 9.99 -8.54 4.01
C GLN A 41 10.15 -9.77 4.90
N ALA A 42 9.01 -10.31 5.37
CA ALA A 42 9.00 -11.67 5.92
C ALA A 42 9.17 -12.69 4.78
N ASP A 43 9.99 -13.70 5.01
CA ASP A 43 10.16 -14.80 4.05
C ASP A 43 8.82 -15.50 3.82
N SER A 44 8.29 -15.43 2.61
CA SER A 44 7.11 -16.19 2.22
C SER A 44 7.53 -17.63 1.89
N ALA A 45 6.87 -18.62 2.50
CA ALA A 45 7.07 -20.00 2.14
C ALA A 45 6.82 -20.20 0.64
N ALA A 46 7.78 -20.84 -0.04
CA ALA A 46 7.65 -21.11 -1.47
C ALA A 46 6.48 -22.08 -1.72
N VAL A 47 5.56 -21.67 -2.60
CA VAL A 47 4.48 -22.55 -3.07
C VAL A 47 5.06 -23.59 -4.03
N ASN A 48 4.74 -24.86 -3.81
CA ASN A 48 5.18 -25.95 -4.69
C ASN A 48 4.52 -25.81 -6.07
N PRO A 49 5.27 -25.59 -7.15
CA PRO A 49 4.73 -25.30 -8.49
C PRO A 49 4.00 -26.48 -9.15
N GLY A 50 3.93 -27.64 -8.51
CA GLY A 50 3.22 -28.85 -9.02
C GLY A 50 1.72 -28.91 -8.72
N SER A 51 1.15 -27.97 -7.94
CA SER A 51 -0.29 -27.94 -7.61
C SER A 51 -1.02 -26.85 -8.37
N LYS A 52 -2.30 -27.10 -8.73
CA LYS A 52 -3.19 -26.04 -9.20
C LYS A 52 -3.56 -25.17 -8.00
N VAL A 53 -3.03 -23.95 -7.94
CA VAL A 53 -3.25 -23.01 -6.84
C VAL A 53 -4.02 -21.79 -7.36
N VAL A 54 -5.06 -21.40 -6.63
CA VAL A 54 -5.80 -20.15 -6.84
C VAL A 54 -5.57 -19.26 -5.64
N TYR A 55 -5.14 -18.04 -5.86
CA TYR A 55 -5.06 -17.00 -4.84
C TYR A 55 -6.28 -16.10 -4.95
N LEU A 56 -7.19 -16.22 -3.98
CA LEU A 56 -8.33 -15.31 -3.89
C LEU A 56 -7.90 -14.01 -3.21
N THR A 57 -8.31 -12.89 -3.81
CA THR A 57 -8.03 -11.56 -3.29
C THR A 57 -9.30 -10.71 -3.30
N PHE A 58 -9.43 -9.83 -2.33
CA PHE A 58 -10.52 -8.88 -2.20
C PHE A 58 -9.95 -7.48 -2.03
N ASP A 59 -10.39 -6.55 -2.85
CA ASP A 59 -9.97 -5.16 -2.84
C ASP A 59 -11.05 -4.27 -2.21
N ASP A 60 -10.69 -3.01 -1.89
CA ASP A 60 -11.59 -1.92 -1.46
C ASP A 60 -12.29 -2.10 -0.09
N GLY A 61 -12.11 -3.24 0.58
CA GLY A 61 -12.57 -3.41 1.94
C GLY A 61 -11.75 -2.61 2.98
N PRO A 62 -12.14 -2.70 4.26
CA PRO A 62 -13.33 -3.35 4.80
C PRO A 62 -14.61 -2.55 4.61
N GLY A 63 -15.75 -3.22 4.73
CA GLY A 63 -17.07 -2.63 4.59
C GLY A 63 -18.17 -3.41 5.31
N ALA A 64 -19.42 -3.05 5.05
CA ALA A 64 -20.61 -3.61 5.72
C ALA A 64 -20.72 -5.14 5.61
N TYR A 65 -20.21 -5.72 4.53
CA TYR A 65 -20.31 -7.16 4.27
C TYR A 65 -19.07 -7.96 4.69
N THR A 66 -18.02 -7.30 5.20
CA THR A 66 -16.75 -7.96 5.56
C THR A 66 -16.96 -9.09 6.59
N GLN A 67 -17.81 -8.90 7.61
CA GLN A 67 -18.08 -9.97 8.57
C GLN A 67 -18.73 -11.19 7.90
N GLN A 68 -19.71 -11.00 7.02
CA GLN A 68 -20.36 -12.10 6.30
C GLN A 68 -19.37 -12.85 5.41
N LEU A 69 -18.47 -12.13 4.74
CA LEU A 69 -17.40 -12.73 3.95
C LEU A 69 -16.47 -13.57 4.83
N LEU A 70 -16.04 -13.07 5.99
CA LEU A 70 -15.21 -13.81 6.93
C LEU A 70 -15.90 -15.10 7.40
N ASP A 71 -17.21 -15.05 7.67
CA ASP A 71 -17.99 -16.23 8.09
C ASP A 71 -18.04 -17.28 6.98
N VAL A 72 -18.20 -16.87 5.72
CA VAL A 72 -18.16 -17.78 4.55
C VAL A 72 -16.78 -18.39 4.38
N LEU A 73 -15.71 -17.58 4.45
CA LEU A 73 -14.34 -18.07 4.31
C LEU A 73 -13.98 -19.06 5.43
N ALA A 74 -14.43 -18.79 6.66
CA ALA A 74 -14.25 -19.70 7.79
C ALA A 74 -14.99 -21.03 7.58
N LYS A 75 -16.24 -20.99 7.09
CA LYS A 75 -17.04 -22.19 6.79
C LYS A 75 -16.34 -23.15 5.82
N TYR A 76 -15.64 -22.59 4.83
CA TYR A 76 -14.93 -23.39 3.82
C TYR A 76 -13.43 -23.56 4.13
N ASN A 77 -12.96 -23.03 5.26
CA ASN A 77 -11.55 -23.04 5.67
C ASN A 77 -10.61 -22.47 4.58
N ILE A 78 -11.03 -21.39 3.94
CA ILE A 78 -10.27 -20.71 2.88
C ILE A 78 -9.55 -19.50 3.45
N LYS A 79 -8.26 -19.33 3.12
CA LYS A 79 -7.48 -18.14 3.41
C LYS A 79 -7.30 -17.32 2.15
N VAL A 80 -7.36 -16.00 2.32
CA VAL A 80 -7.35 -15.03 1.20
C VAL A 80 -6.44 -13.86 1.53
N THR A 81 -6.22 -12.98 0.55
CA THR A 81 -5.58 -11.69 0.75
C THR A 81 -6.61 -10.58 0.60
N PHE A 82 -6.70 -9.72 1.61
CA PHE A 82 -7.47 -8.48 1.57
C PHE A 82 -6.53 -7.31 1.27
N PHE A 83 -6.75 -6.61 0.16
CA PHE A 83 -6.11 -5.34 -0.14
C PHE A 83 -7.03 -4.22 0.33
N VAL A 84 -6.71 -3.68 1.51
CA VAL A 84 -7.63 -2.83 2.28
C VAL A 84 -7.45 -1.34 2.00
N THR A 85 -8.52 -0.60 2.21
CA THR A 85 -8.58 0.87 2.14
C THR A 85 -9.08 1.46 3.45
N ASN A 86 -9.00 2.80 3.57
CA ASN A 86 -9.62 3.54 4.67
C ASN A 86 -10.87 4.35 4.22
N VAL A 87 -11.38 4.08 3.03
CA VAL A 87 -12.57 4.78 2.48
C VAL A 87 -13.77 4.67 3.41
N ASN A 88 -13.94 3.50 4.03
CA ASN A 88 -15.00 3.25 5.01
C ASN A 88 -14.43 3.17 6.43
N SER A 89 -13.89 4.26 6.95
CA SER A 89 -13.17 4.31 8.24
C SER A 89 -13.93 3.77 9.45
N GLY A 90 -15.27 3.75 9.41
CA GLY A 90 -16.10 3.12 10.44
C GLY A 90 -15.95 1.59 10.56
N TYR A 91 -15.31 0.95 9.58
CA TYR A 91 -15.07 -0.50 9.55
C TYR A 91 -13.59 -0.88 9.78
N GLN A 92 -12.72 0.06 10.15
CA GLN A 92 -11.30 -0.21 10.37
C GLN A 92 -11.03 -1.39 11.30
N ASN A 93 -11.86 -1.58 12.33
CA ASN A 93 -11.75 -2.71 13.26
C ASN A 93 -11.90 -4.09 12.60
N MET A 94 -12.45 -4.14 11.39
CA MET A 94 -12.53 -5.39 10.63
C MET A 94 -11.15 -5.84 10.14
N ILE A 95 -10.21 -4.93 9.92
CA ILE A 95 -8.81 -5.24 9.56
C ILE A 95 -8.17 -6.17 10.61
N ALA A 96 -8.39 -5.88 11.90
CA ALA A 96 -7.93 -6.75 12.98
C ALA A 96 -8.57 -8.14 12.92
N LYS A 97 -9.87 -8.23 12.56
CA LYS A 97 -10.58 -9.51 12.43
C LYS A 97 -10.11 -10.32 11.22
N GLU A 98 -9.86 -9.67 10.08
CA GLU A 98 -9.27 -10.29 8.89
C GLU A 98 -7.93 -10.95 9.23
N ALA A 99 -7.04 -10.21 9.91
CA ALA A 99 -5.75 -10.71 10.34
C ALA A 99 -5.87 -11.83 11.40
N ALA A 100 -6.73 -11.66 12.42
CA ALA A 100 -6.96 -12.66 13.47
C ALA A 100 -7.55 -13.96 12.92
N ALA A 101 -8.35 -13.88 11.86
CA ALA A 101 -8.87 -15.05 11.14
C ALA A 101 -7.81 -15.76 10.28
N GLY A 102 -6.56 -15.24 10.23
CA GLY A 102 -5.44 -15.83 9.52
C GLY A 102 -5.43 -15.50 8.02
N HIS A 103 -6.11 -14.45 7.62
CA HIS A 103 -6.00 -13.89 6.26
C HIS A 103 -4.78 -12.98 6.15
N THR A 104 -4.30 -12.79 4.92
CA THR A 104 -3.28 -11.78 4.64
C THR A 104 -3.97 -10.42 4.49
N VAL A 105 -3.50 -9.42 5.25
CA VAL A 105 -3.92 -8.04 5.08
C VAL A 105 -2.81 -7.28 4.36
N ALA A 106 -3.17 -6.59 3.28
CA ALA A 106 -2.27 -5.91 2.36
C ALA A 106 -2.78 -4.50 2.05
N ILE A 107 -1.91 -3.64 1.53
CA ILE A 107 -2.24 -2.26 1.22
C ILE A 107 -2.91 -2.16 -0.15
N HIS A 108 -4.07 -1.49 -0.22
CA HIS A 108 -4.59 -0.98 -1.48
C HIS A 108 -4.36 0.53 -1.58
N SER A 109 -4.93 1.31 -0.67
CA SER A 109 -4.78 2.77 -0.58
C SER A 109 -5.49 3.24 0.68
N ALA A 110 -5.08 4.34 1.29
CA ALA A 110 -5.88 4.96 2.35
C ALA A 110 -7.10 5.66 1.77
N SER A 111 -6.91 6.53 0.79
CA SER A 111 -7.95 7.38 0.23
C SER A 111 -8.72 6.79 -0.96
N HIS A 112 -8.08 5.89 -1.72
CA HIS A 112 -8.53 5.40 -3.04
C HIS A 112 -8.88 6.52 -4.03
N ASN A 113 -8.30 7.70 -3.86
CA ASN A 113 -8.53 8.86 -4.70
C ASN A 113 -7.45 8.96 -5.79
N TYR A 114 -7.78 8.53 -7.00
CA TYR A 114 -6.84 8.51 -8.14
C TYR A 114 -6.19 9.87 -8.43
N GLN A 115 -6.93 10.96 -8.31
CA GLN A 115 -6.38 12.30 -8.52
C GLN A 115 -5.33 12.65 -7.48
N GLN A 116 -5.53 12.26 -6.24
CA GLN A 116 -4.61 12.49 -5.15
C GLN A 116 -3.40 11.58 -5.27
N ILE A 117 -3.60 10.25 -5.27
CA ILE A 117 -2.52 9.27 -5.18
C ILE A 117 -1.61 9.26 -6.42
N TYR A 118 -2.14 9.58 -7.61
CA TYR A 118 -1.36 9.61 -8.84
C TYR A 118 -0.93 11.01 -9.28
N SER A 119 -1.04 12.02 -8.41
CA SER A 119 -0.54 13.37 -8.70
C SER A 119 0.99 13.46 -8.67
N SER A 120 1.64 12.66 -7.81
CA SER A 120 3.09 12.54 -7.70
C SER A 120 3.47 11.25 -6.97
N VAL A 121 4.74 10.84 -7.10
CA VAL A 121 5.29 9.70 -6.34
C VAL A 121 5.17 9.93 -4.83
N GLY A 122 5.49 11.15 -4.36
CA GLY A 122 5.35 11.52 -2.95
C GLY A 122 3.92 11.35 -2.43
N ALA A 123 2.92 11.85 -3.18
CA ALA A 123 1.51 11.74 -2.80
C ALA A 123 1.03 10.28 -2.72
N TYR A 124 1.54 9.41 -3.61
CA TYR A 124 1.25 7.99 -3.55
C TYR A 124 1.81 7.35 -2.26
N PHE A 125 3.08 7.65 -1.93
CA PHE A 125 3.70 7.07 -0.75
C PHE A 125 3.17 7.65 0.56
N ASP A 126 2.71 8.90 0.58
CA ASP A 126 2.01 9.46 1.75
C ASP A 126 0.72 8.66 2.04
N ASP A 127 -0.10 8.38 1.02
CA ASP A 127 -1.31 7.56 1.10
C ASP A 127 -1.01 6.09 1.49
N LEU A 128 0.03 5.51 0.88
CA LEU A 128 0.49 4.14 1.19
C LEU A 128 0.95 4.04 2.65
N ASN A 129 1.74 5.00 3.13
CA ASN A 129 2.23 5.02 4.50
C ASN A 129 1.09 5.22 5.51
N GLU A 130 0.11 6.08 5.21
CA GLU A 130 -1.10 6.23 6.03
C GLU A 130 -1.82 4.88 6.16
N MET A 131 -2.02 4.15 5.06
CA MET A 131 -2.68 2.83 5.12
C MET A 131 -1.84 1.80 5.88
N SER A 132 -0.52 1.82 5.70
CA SER A 132 0.40 0.97 6.45
C SER A 132 0.33 1.22 7.96
N ASP A 133 0.23 2.48 8.40
CA ASP A 133 0.08 2.86 9.80
C ASP A 133 -1.27 2.41 10.36
N ILE A 134 -2.35 2.54 9.59
CA ILE A 134 -3.68 2.02 9.96
C ILE A 134 -3.63 0.51 10.15
N ILE A 135 -3.08 -0.26 9.20
CA ILE A 135 -2.95 -1.71 9.32
C ILE A 135 -2.12 -2.07 10.55
N TYR A 136 -0.99 -1.39 10.76
CA TYR A 136 -0.15 -1.61 11.94
C TYR A 136 -0.90 -1.36 13.25
N SER A 137 -1.69 -0.30 13.34
CA SER A 137 -2.48 0.01 14.52
C SER A 137 -3.51 -1.06 14.86
N GLN A 138 -4.05 -1.74 13.84
CA GLN A 138 -5.07 -2.78 13.98
C GLN A 138 -4.49 -4.18 14.20
N THR A 139 -3.29 -4.45 13.69
CA THR A 139 -2.73 -5.83 13.63
C THR A 139 -1.42 -6.00 14.39
N GLY A 140 -0.73 -4.91 14.71
CA GLY A 140 0.62 -4.93 15.28
C GLY A 140 1.72 -5.31 14.27
N SER A 141 1.37 -5.49 12.99
CA SER A 141 2.32 -5.89 11.94
C SER A 141 2.24 -4.97 10.73
N ARG A 142 3.39 -4.62 10.15
CA ARG A 142 3.42 -3.84 8.92
C ARG A 142 3.22 -4.72 7.71
N PRO A 143 2.33 -4.33 6.78
CA PRO A 143 2.14 -5.07 5.54
C PRO A 143 3.33 -4.91 4.60
N THR A 144 3.59 -5.93 3.79
CA THR A 144 4.64 -5.92 2.75
C THR A 144 4.10 -6.09 1.34
N LEU A 145 2.79 -6.31 1.22
CA LEU A 145 2.11 -6.51 -0.06
C LEU A 145 1.27 -5.29 -0.40
N VAL A 146 1.27 -4.93 -1.67
CA VAL A 146 0.56 -3.77 -2.22
C VAL A 146 -0.22 -4.16 -3.48
N ARG A 147 -1.36 -3.56 -3.70
CA ARG A 147 -2.03 -3.53 -5.00
C ARG A 147 -2.35 -2.09 -5.35
N PHE A 148 -1.88 -1.66 -6.51
CA PHE A 148 -2.18 -0.32 -7.03
C PHE A 148 -3.67 -0.18 -7.36
N PRO A 149 -4.36 0.89 -6.95
CA PRO A 149 -5.70 1.19 -7.45
C PRO A 149 -5.76 1.20 -8.97
N GLY A 150 -6.60 0.30 -9.53
CA GLY A 150 -6.70 0.09 -10.97
C GLY A 150 -5.58 -0.77 -11.59
N GLY A 151 -4.69 -1.34 -10.77
CA GLY A 151 -3.57 -2.19 -11.21
C GLY A 151 -2.32 -1.43 -11.66
N SER A 152 -1.19 -2.13 -11.75
CA SER A 152 0.10 -1.55 -12.12
C SER A 152 0.16 -1.01 -13.55
N SER A 153 -0.73 -1.48 -14.42
CA SER A 153 -0.83 -1.08 -15.83
C SER A 153 -1.97 -0.11 -16.13
N ASN A 154 -2.63 0.45 -15.09
CA ASN A 154 -3.78 1.33 -15.30
C ASN A 154 -3.42 2.55 -16.15
N SER A 155 -4.38 2.97 -16.98
CA SER A 155 -4.22 4.15 -17.84
C SER A 155 -4.76 5.45 -17.21
N VAL A 156 -5.51 5.34 -16.11
CA VAL A 156 -6.16 6.49 -15.46
C VAL A 156 -5.13 7.42 -14.84
N SER A 157 -4.06 6.86 -14.26
CA SER A 157 -2.93 7.60 -13.67
C SER A 157 -2.28 8.61 -14.63
N LYS A 158 -2.29 8.29 -15.95
CA LYS A 158 -1.72 9.17 -16.99
C LYS A 158 -2.42 10.53 -17.08
N LYS A 159 -3.67 10.65 -16.60
CA LYS A 159 -4.42 11.90 -16.56
C LYS A 159 -3.85 12.88 -15.53
N TYR A 160 -3.17 12.35 -14.50
CA TYR A 160 -2.66 13.14 -13.38
C TYR A 160 -1.14 13.32 -13.47
N CYS A 161 -0.40 12.23 -13.74
CA CYS A 161 1.05 12.29 -13.95
C CYS A 161 1.46 11.23 -14.99
N LYS A 162 1.95 11.71 -16.14
CA LYS A 162 2.37 10.82 -17.23
C LYS A 162 3.60 10.00 -16.84
N GLY A 163 3.51 8.68 -16.96
CA GLY A 163 4.64 7.77 -16.68
C GLY A 163 4.78 7.35 -15.22
N ILE A 164 3.96 7.89 -14.32
CA ILE A 164 4.06 7.67 -12.88
C ILE A 164 4.04 6.17 -12.49
N MET A 165 3.27 5.32 -13.17
CA MET A 165 3.17 3.91 -12.82
C MET A 165 4.49 3.16 -12.96
N THR A 166 5.32 3.52 -13.95
CA THR A 166 6.65 2.92 -14.10
C THR A 166 7.57 3.30 -12.94
N GLU A 167 7.51 4.55 -12.50
CA GLU A 167 8.29 5.04 -11.36
C GLU A 167 7.81 4.40 -10.06
N LEU A 168 6.50 4.39 -9.82
CA LEU A 168 5.91 3.78 -8.63
C LEU A 168 6.19 2.28 -8.51
N ALA A 169 6.15 1.52 -9.61
CA ALA A 169 6.45 0.09 -9.60
C ALA A 169 7.90 -0.19 -9.16
N ASN A 170 8.84 0.65 -9.59
CA ASN A 170 10.24 0.56 -9.17
C ASN A 170 10.40 0.99 -7.70
N ASP A 171 9.88 2.17 -7.33
CA ASP A 171 10.06 2.73 -5.99
C ASP A 171 9.38 1.89 -4.90
N VAL A 172 8.20 1.30 -5.18
CA VAL A 172 7.52 0.35 -4.27
C VAL A 172 8.39 -0.90 -4.04
N THR A 173 9.02 -1.41 -5.10
CA THR A 173 9.91 -2.57 -5.01
C THR A 173 11.20 -2.22 -4.27
N ASP A 174 11.80 -1.06 -4.53
CA ASP A 174 13.01 -0.57 -3.87
C ASP A 174 12.79 -0.33 -2.36
N GLN A 175 11.55 0.01 -1.96
CA GLN A 175 11.15 0.09 -0.55
C GLN A 175 10.93 -1.27 0.11
N GLY A 176 11.01 -2.38 -0.63
CA GLY A 176 10.84 -3.73 -0.12
C GLY A 176 9.41 -4.25 -0.15
N TYR A 177 8.47 -3.52 -0.74
CA TYR A 177 7.13 -4.03 -0.98
C TYR A 177 7.12 -4.95 -2.20
N LYS A 178 6.13 -5.87 -2.25
CA LYS A 178 5.75 -6.60 -3.45
C LYS A 178 4.37 -6.16 -3.89
N TYR A 179 4.20 -5.78 -5.15
CA TYR A 179 2.89 -5.48 -5.69
C TYR A 179 2.34 -6.64 -6.51
N PHE A 180 1.02 -6.76 -6.52
CA PHE A 180 0.30 -7.82 -7.23
C PHE A 180 -0.90 -7.26 -7.96
N ASP A 181 -1.02 -7.62 -9.22
CA ASP A 181 -2.24 -7.43 -10.02
C ASP A 181 -3.10 -8.72 -9.94
N TRP A 182 -4.06 -8.84 -10.82
CA TRP A 182 -4.92 -10.02 -10.98
C TRP A 182 -4.88 -10.48 -12.43
N ASN A 183 -5.11 -11.76 -12.65
CA ASN A 183 -5.21 -12.36 -13.99
C ASN A 183 -6.60 -12.91 -14.30
N VAL A 184 -7.48 -12.97 -13.29
CA VAL A 184 -8.89 -13.32 -13.42
C VAL A 184 -9.70 -12.35 -12.58
N SER A 185 -10.76 -11.77 -13.16
CA SER A 185 -11.71 -10.89 -12.47
C SER A 185 -13.04 -11.58 -12.29
N SER A 186 -13.69 -11.37 -11.13
CA SER A 186 -15.07 -11.81 -10.88
C SER A 186 -16.12 -11.00 -11.66
N GLY A 187 -15.73 -9.83 -12.20
CA GLY A 187 -16.66 -8.91 -12.87
C GLY A 187 -17.49 -8.03 -11.94
N ASP A 188 -17.35 -8.18 -10.63
CA ASP A 188 -18.14 -7.46 -9.61
C ASP A 188 -17.97 -5.93 -9.66
N ALA A 189 -16.77 -5.43 -10.00
CA ALA A 189 -16.52 -4.00 -10.22
C ALA A 189 -17.37 -3.40 -11.35
N GLY A 190 -17.89 -4.22 -12.25
CA GLY A 190 -18.85 -3.84 -13.29
C GLY A 190 -20.30 -3.68 -12.79
N GLY A 191 -20.54 -3.89 -11.49
CA GLY A 191 -21.87 -3.76 -10.86
C GLY A 191 -22.79 -4.95 -11.11
N THR A 192 -22.26 -6.11 -11.53
CA THR A 192 -23.09 -7.33 -11.63
C THR A 192 -23.38 -7.89 -10.24
N THR A 193 -24.66 -8.13 -9.97
CA THR A 193 -25.12 -8.81 -8.73
C THR A 193 -25.73 -10.18 -9.03
N SER A 194 -25.58 -10.66 -10.28
CA SER A 194 -26.11 -11.96 -10.70
C SER A 194 -25.27 -13.09 -10.12
N THR A 195 -25.91 -14.05 -9.48
CA THR A 195 -25.32 -15.30 -8.99
C THR A 195 -25.32 -16.41 -10.03
N SER A 196 -25.71 -16.10 -11.27
CA SER A 196 -25.90 -17.06 -12.38
C SER A 196 -24.76 -17.10 -13.39
N GLU A 197 -23.61 -16.49 -13.07
CA GLU A 197 -22.38 -16.62 -13.86
C GLU A 197 -21.41 -17.63 -13.27
#